data_6bd4a5ed36ef130f482e8f749e67c7fb
#
_entry.id   6bd4a5ed36ef130f482e8f749e67c7fb
#
_cell.length_a   1.000
_cell.length_b   1.000
_cell.length_c   1.000
_cell.angle_alpha   90.00
_cell.angle_beta   90.00
_cell.angle_gamma   90.00
#
_symmetry.space_group_name_H-M   'P 1'
#
loop_
_entity.id
_entity.type
_entity.pdbx_description
1 polymer ?
#
loop_
_entity_poly.entity_id
_entity_poly.type
_entity_poly.pdbx_seq_one_letter_code
_entity_poly.pdbx_strand_id
1 'polypeptide(L)'
;TSAFKDVALQILPRFMARTTPAGGDGNEKIMIVTATSGDTGKAALAGFADAEGTGITVFYPEGKVSQVQELQMSTQAGSNVNVCAVKGNFDDAQSAVKRIFGDRELANRLASDSHVVLSSANSINVGRLVPQVVYYFSAYAQLLEQQVINVGDEVEFVVPTGNFGDILA
;
A
#
# COMPACT_ATOMS: atom_id res chain seq x y z
N THR A 1 -2.55 -9.88 7.20
CA THR A 1 -1.25 -10.51 6.86
C THR A 1 -0.36 -10.71 8.09
N SER A 2 -0.73 -10.14 9.23
CA SER A 2 0.11 -10.05 10.43
C SER A 2 1.46 -9.36 10.16
N ALA A 3 1.45 -8.38 9.26
CA ALA A 3 2.59 -7.53 8.96
C ALA A 3 2.30 -6.08 9.40
N PHE A 4 3.33 -5.34 9.78
CA PHE A 4 3.18 -3.93 10.21
C PHE A 4 2.51 -3.04 9.15
N LYS A 5 2.59 -3.44 7.88
CA LYS A 5 1.97 -2.73 6.75
C LYS A 5 0.44 -2.76 6.75
N ASP A 6 -0.16 -3.69 7.48
CA ASP A 6 -1.62 -3.88 7.47
C ASP A 6 -2.37 -2.65 7.96
N VAL A 7 -1.91 -2.00 9.03
CA VAL A 7 -2.59 -0.81 9.60
C VAL A 7 -2.66 0.31 8.56
N ALA A 8 -1.54 0.68 7.97
CA ALA A 8 -1.49 1.74 6.98
C ALA A 8 -2.33 1.42 5.73
N LEU A 9 -2.25 0.17 5.25
CA LEU A 9 -2.94 -0.24 4.03
C LEU A 9 -4.44 -0.51 4.22
N GLN A 10 -4.91 -0.70 5.45
CA GLN A 10 -6.36 -0.73 5.76
C GLN A 10 -6.96 0.67 5.93
N ILE A 11 -6.16 1.65 6.35
CA ILE A 11 -6.62 3.04 6.51
C ILE A 11 -6.58 3.80 5.18
N LEU A 12 -5.56 3.57 4.36
CA LEU A 12 -5.34 4.30 3.10
C LEU A 12 -6.56 4.32 2.16
N PRO A 13 -7.26 3.20 1.88
CA PRO A 13 -8.45 3.21 1.04
C PRO A 13 -9.56 4.10 1.60
N ARG A 14 -9.70 4.15 2.91
CA ARG A 14 -10.72 4.98 3.59
C ARG A 14 -10.44 6.47 3.47
N PHE A 15 -9.17 6.85 3.44
CA PHE A 15 -8.79 8.23 3.13
C PHE A 15 -9.05 8.55 1.66
N MET A 16 -8.65 7.65 0.76
CA MET A 16 -8.83 7.85 -0.68
C MET A 16 -10.30 7.95 -1.09
N ALA A 17 -11.18 7.13 -0.51
CA ALA A 17 -12.62 7.20 -0.77
C ALA A 17 -13.28 8.52 -0.32
N ARG A 18 -12.62 9.31 0.53
CA ARG A 18 -13.10 10.60 1.03
C ARG A 18 -12.44 11.80 0.37
N THR A 19 -11.38 11.60 -0.37
CA THR A 19 -10.69 12.64 -1.11
C THR A 19 -11.13 12.55 -2.57
N THR A 20 -12.12 13.34 -2.97
CA THR A 20 -12.39 13.57 -4.39
C THR A 20 -11.13 14.19 -5.00
N PRO A 21 -10.57 13.67 -6.10
CA PRO A 21 -9.47 14.31 -6.78
C PRO A 21 -9.81 15.77 -7.05
N ALA A 22 -8.90 16.68 -6.77
CA ALA A 22 -9.15 18.11 -6.94
C ALA A 22 -9.44 18.41 -8.42
N GLY A 23 -10.69 18.79 -8.73
CA GLY A 23 -11.16 19.10 -10.08
C GLY A 23 -11.95 17.98 -10.77
N GLY A 24 -12.18 16.85 -10.10
CA GLY A 24 -13.00 15.74 -10.62
C GLY A 24 -14.50 15.99 -10.45
N ASP A 25 -15.30 15.37 -11.33
CA ASP A 25 -16.77 15.42 -11.30
C ASP A 25 -17.42 14.44 -10.29
N GLY A 26 -16.61 13.81 -9.45
CA GLY A 26 -17.05 12.82 -8.47
C GLY A 26 -17.24 11.38 -9.01
N ASN A 27 -17.06 11.17 -10.33
CA ASN A 27 -17.18 9.86 -10.97
C ASN A 27 -15.84 9.16 -11.17
N GLU A 28 -14.75 9.77 -10.76
CA GLU A 28 -13.41 9.22 -10.94
C GLU A 28 -13.18 8.01 -10.02
N LYS A 29 -12.62 6.95 -10.60
CA LYS A 29 -12.15 5.75 -9.87
C LYS A 29 -10.64 5.81 -9.70
N ILE A 30 -10.17 5.44 -8.53
CA ILE A 30 -8.73 5.36 -8.25
C ILE A 30 -8.25 3.93 -8.51
N MET A 31 -7.36 3.75 -9.47
CA MET A 31 -6.71 2.47 -9.73
C MET A 31 -5.34 2.43 -9.07
N ILE A 32 -5.22 1.57 -8.07
CA ILE A 32 -3.95 1.31 -7.38
C ILE A 32 -3.14 0.33 -8.20
N VAL A 33 -1.94 0.75 -8.58
CA VAL A 33 -0.95 -0.10 -9.25
C VAL A 33 0.26 -0.26 -8.35
N THR A 34 0.60 -1.49 -7.99
CA THR A 34 1.68 -1.75 -7.03
C THR A 34 2.53 -2.94 -7.45
N ALA A 35 3.86 -2.83 -7.28
CA ALA A 35 4.76 -3.97 -7.34
C ALA A 35 5.09 -4.44 -5.93
N THR A 36 5.17 -5.74 -5.73
CA THR A 36 5.49 -6.33 -4.43
C THR A 36 6.52 -7.45 -4.53
N SER A 37 7.30 -7.59 -3.48
CA SER A 37 8.14 -8.76 -3.24
C SER A 37 7.58 -9.67 -2.13
N GLY A 38 6.32 -9.38 -1.66
CA GLY A 38 5.68 -10.17 -0.61
C GLY A 38 4.56 -9.45 0.13
N ASP A 39 4.75 -9.09 1.40
CA ASP A 39 3.72 -8.62 2.34
C ASP A 39 2.92 -7.39 1.88
N THR A 40 3.56 -6.45 1.19
CA THR A 40 2.88 -5.24 0.71
C THR A 40 1.73 -5.56 -0.24
N GLY A 41 1.94 -6.52 -1.14
CA GLY A 41 0.90 -6.92 -2.10
C GLY A 41 -0.33 -7.45 -1.41
N LYS A 42 -0.15 -8.41 -0.50
CA LYS A 42 -1.28 -8.97 0.25
C LYS A 42 -1.97 -7.93 1.13
N ALA A 43 -1.21 -7.12 1.87
CA ALA A 43 -1.78 -6.09 2.74
C ALA A 43 -2.58 -5.06 1.93
N ALA A 44 -2.07 -4.66 0.76
CA ALA A 44 -2.77 -3.74 -0.14
C ALA A 44 -4.05 -4.38 -0.71
N LEU A 45 -3.97 -5.61 -1.21
CA LEU A 45 -5.14 -6.33 -1.72
C LEU A 45 -6.24 -6.42 -0.64
N ALA A 46 -5.88 -6.82 0.58
CA ALA A 46 -6.83 -6.93 1.69
C ALA A 46 -7.44 -5.58 2.09
N GLY A 47 -6.65 -4.51 2.06
CA GLY A 47 -7.12 -3.16 2.42
C GLY A 47 -8.04 -2.55 1.37
N PHE A 48 -7.75 -2.78 0.07
CA PHE A 48 -8.51 -2.23 -1.06
C PHE A 48 -9.63 -3.15 -1.55
N ALA A 49 -9.71 -4.41 -1.07
CA ALA A 49 -10.77 -5.33 -1.48
C ALA A 49 -12.15 -4.72 -1.21
N ASP A 50 -12.95 -4.61 -2.29
CA ASP A 50 -14.30 -4.03 -2.29
C ASP A 50 -14.40 -2.60 -1.72
N ALA A 51 -13.28 -1.86 -1.64
CA ALA A 51 -13.29 -0.45 -1.27
C ALA A 51 -13.91 0.39 -2.41
N GLU A 52 -14.95 1.14 -2.08
CA GLU A 52 -15.72 1.93 -3.04
C GLU A 52 -14.86 2.93 -3.80
N GLY A 53 -15.12 3.10 -5.09
CA GLY A 53 -14.39 4.03 -5.95
C GLY A 53 -12.95 3.64 -6.24
N THR A 54 -12.52 2.45 -5.82
CA THR A 54 -11.14 2.00 -6.02
C THR A 54 -11.06 0.67 -6.76
N GLY A 55 -9.93 0.45 -7.44
CA GLY A 55 -9.50 -0.83 -7.95
C GLY A 55 -8.03 -1.03 -7.61
N ILE A 56 -7.58 -2.28 -7.55
CA ILE A 56 -6.18 -2.58 -7.29
C ILE A 56 -5.64 -3.67 -8.20
N THR A 57 -4.46 -3.43 -8.74
CA THR A 57 -3.66 -4.44 -9.45
C THR A 57 -2.29 -4.55 -8.79
N VAL A 58 -1.95 -5.77 -8.38
CA VAL A 58 -0.67 -6.10 -7.77
C VAL A 58 0.15 -6.95 -8.72
N PHE A 59 1.37 -6.50 -9.00
CA PHE A 59 2.37 -7.23 -9.78
C PHE A 59 3.41 -7.84 -8.84
N TYR A 60 3.69 -9.13 -9.01
CA TYR A 60 4.74 -9.81 -8.25
C TYR A 60 5.59 -10.70 -9.17
N PRO A 61 6.88 -10.91 -8.86
CA PRO A 61 7.75 -11.75 -9.68
C PRO A 61 7.41 -13.23 -9.47
N GLU A 62 7.07 -13.92 -10.56
CA GLU A 62 6.71 -15.34 -10.57
C GLU A 62 7.82 -16.20 -9.95
N GLY A 63 7.46 -17.04 -8.98
CA GLY A 63 8.39 -17.92 -8.28
C GLY A 63 9.47 -17.23 -7.43
N LYS A 64 9.35 -15.92 -7.18
CA LYS A 64 10.32 -15.13 -6.38
C LYS A 64 9.74 -14.58 -5.08
N VAL A 65 8.50 -14.90 -4.77
CA VAL A 65 7.85 -14.66 -3.47
C VAL A 65 7.68 -16.00 -2.77
N SER A 66 7.48 -16.01 -1.45
CA SER A 66 7.21 -17.26 -0.75
C SER A 66 5.86 -17.85 -1.20
N GLN A 67 5.74 -19.17 -1.18
CA GLN A 67 4.51 -19.87 -1.54
C GLN A 67 3.31 -19.37 -0.72
N VAL A 68 3.52 -19.07 0.58
CA VAL A 68 2.47 -18.54 1.44
C VAL A 68 2.02 -17.15 0.96
N GLN A 69 2.95 -16.26 0.63
CA GLN A 69 2.63 -14.92 0.13
C GLN A 69 1.94 -14.96 -1.23
N GLU A 70 2.37 -15.84 -2.12
CA GLU A 70 1.72 -16.06 -3.41
C GLU A 70 0.28 -16.54 -3.24
N LEU A 71 0.05 -17.55 -2.39
CA LEU A 71 -1.29 -18.03 -2.08
C LEU A 71 -2.15 -16.96 -1.44
N GLN A 72 -1.61 -16.19 -0.49
CA GLN A 72 -2.34 -15.08 0.14
C GLN A 72 -2.79 -14.02 -0.88
N MET A 73 -2.00 -13.74 -1.90
CA MET A 73 -2.37 -12.80 -2.95
C MET A 73 -3.36 -13.41 -3.95
N SER A 74 -3.05 -14.60 -4.48
CA SER A 74 -3.84 -15.24 -5.54
C SER A 74 -5.24 -15.69 -5.08
N THR A 75 -5.41 -15.92 -3.77
CA THR A 75 -6.71 -16.29 -3.18
C THR A 75 -7.48 -15.10 -2.59
N GLN A 76 -6.96 -13.87 -2.72
CA GLN A 76 -7.67 -12.70 -2.21
C GLN A 76 -8.98 -12.49 -2.96
N ALA A 77 -10.09 -12.59 -2.25
CA ALA A 77 -11.40 -12.26 -2.78
C ALA A 77 -11.63 -10.74 -2.87
N GLY A 78 -12.44 -10.33 -3.82
CA GLY A 78 -12.85 -8.95 -4.04
C GLY A 78 -13.18 -8.72 -5.51
N SER A 79 -14.20 -7.93 -5.80
CA SER A 79 -14.65 -7.64 -7.17
C SER A 79 -13.74 -6.66 -7.91
N ASN A 80 -12.92 -5.93 -7.17
CA ASN A 80 -12.05 -4.85 -7.65
C ASN A 80 -10.55 -5.17 -7.51
N VAL A 81 -10.17 -6.43 -7.24
CA VAL A 81 -8.78 -6.86 -7.03
C VAL A 81 -8.26 -7.68 -8.21
N ASN A 82 -7.02 -7.39 -8.62
CA ASN A 82 -6.29 -8.14 -9.64
C ASN A 82 -4.88 -8.47 -9.16
N VAL A 83 -4.41 -9.67 -9.49
CA VAL A 83 -3.07 -10.14 -9.15
C VAL A 83 -2.40 -10.69 -10.40
N CYS A 84 -1.22 -10.19 -10.71
CA CYS A 84 -0.49 -10.54 -11.91
C CYS A 84 0.92 -11.03 -11.57
N ALA A 85 1.21 -12.29 -11.89
CA ALA A 85 2.57 -12.80 -11.88
C ALA A 85 3.35 -12.29 -13.10
N VAL A 86 4.57 -11.82 -12.90
CA VAL A 86 5.43 -11.27 -13.96
C VAL A 86 6.69 -12.13 -14.07
N LYS A 87 7.04 -12.52 -15.29
CA LYS A 87 8.33 -13.17 -15.54
C LYS A 87 9.46 -12.16 -15.39
N GLY A 88 10.30 -12.35 -14.36
CA GLY A 88 11.40 -11.44 -14.03
C GLY A 88 11.68 -11.44 -12.54
N ASN A 89 12.25 -10.34 -12.06
CA ASN A 89 12.52 -10.10 -10.65
C ASN A 89 11.70 -8.93 -10.11
N PHE A 90 11.86 -8.59 -8.82
CA PHE A 90 11.14 -7.48 -8.21
C PHE A 90 11.47 -6.13 -8.85
N ASP A 91 12.72 -5.91 -9.24
CA ASP A 91 13.15 -4.65 -9.86
C ASP A 91 12.52 -4.47 -11.24
N ASP A 92 12.33 -5.57 -11.98
CA ASP A 92 11.61 -5.56 -13.27
C ASP A 92 10.16 -5.13 -13.08
N ALA A 93 9.46 -5.74 -12.10
CA ALA A 93 8.08 -5.39 -11.77
C ALA A 93 7.97 -3.93 -11.29
N GLN A 94 8.89 -3.48 -10.43
CA GLN A 94 8.92 -2.11 -9.92
C GLN A 94 9.21 -1.10 -11.03
N SER A 95 10.11 -1.42 -11.94
CA SER A 95 10.45 -0.58 -13.10
C SER A 95 9.26 -0.46 -14.06
N ALA A 96 8.52 -1.55 -14.28
CA ALA A 96 7.31 -1.54 -15.08
C ALA A 96 6.24 -0.63 -14.45
N VAL A 97 6.01 -0.72 -13.15
CA VAL A 97 5.09 0.17 -12.43
C VAL A 97 5.52 1.62 -12.52
N LYS A 98 6.81 1.93 -12.37
CA LYS A 98 7.33 3.30 -12.55
C LYS A 98 7.09 3.83 -13.97
N ARG A 99 7.24 2.98 -14.99
CA ARG A 99 6.96 3.35 -16.39
C ARG A 99 5.47 3.66 -16.60
N ILE A 100 4.56 2.87 -16.00
CA ILE A 100 3.11 3.13 -16.03
C ILE A 100 2.80 4.51 -15.46
N PHE A 101 3.38 4.87 -14.30
CA PHE A 101 3.19 6.19 -13.69
C PHE A 101 3.85 7.34 -14.49
N GLY A 102 4.90 7.06 -15.25
CA GLY A 102 5.59 8.03 -16.11
C GLY A 102 4.90 8.26 -17.46
N ASP A 103 3.97 7.38 -17.84
CA ASP A 103 3.28 7.43 -19.13
C ASP A 103 2.09 8.40 -19.08
N ARG A 104 2.33 9.64 -19.52
CA ARG A 104 1.29 10.69 -19.55
C ARG A 104 0.18 10.41 -20.56
N GLU A 105 0.49 9.75 -21.66
CA GLU A 105 -0.51 9.41 -22.67
C GLU A 105 -1.50 8.36 -22.13
N LEU A 106 -0.98 7.33 -21.49
CA LEU A 106 -1.79 6.34 -20.79
C LEU A 106 -2.64 6.99 -19.69
N ALA A 107 -2.05 7.86 -18.86
CA ALA A 107 -2.77 8.54 -17.79
C ALA A 107 -3.93 9.40 -18.33
N ASN A 108 -3.69 10.17 -19.40
CA ASN A 108 -4.71 10.99 -20.04
C ASN A 108 -5.85 10.13 -20.65
N ARG A 109 -5.51 9.03 -21.32
CA ARG A 109 -6.52 8.11 -21.87
C ARG A 109 -7.37 7.48 -20.77
N LEU A 110 -6.75 7.03 -19.68
CA LEU A 110 -7.49 6.44 -18.56
C LEU A 110 -8.44 7.46 -17.93
N ALA A 111 -8.00 8.70 -17.78
CA ALA A 111 -8.84 9.77 -17.25
C ALA A 111 -10.01 10.12 -18.20
N SER A 112 -9.73 10.31 -19.51
CA SER A 112 -10.76 10.70 -20.48
C SER A 112 -11.75 9.59 -20.82
N ASP A 113 -11.27 8.36 -21.04
CA ASP A 113 -12.07 7.29 -21.59
C ASP A 113 -12.75 6.42 -20.53
N SER A 114 -12.16 6.39 -19.32
CA SER A 114 -12.58 5.46 -18.25
C SER A 114 -12.82 6.13 -16.90
N HIS A 115 -12.58 7.44 -16.79
CA HIS A 115 -12.62 8.18 -15.51
C HIS A 115 -11.75 7.51 -14.43
N VAL A 116 -10.54 7.06 -14.79
CA VAL A 116 -9.61 6.37 -13.90
C VAL A 116 -8.37 7.21 -13.67
N VAL A 117 -8.04 7.42 -12.40
CA VAL A 117 -6.78 8.04 -11.95
C VAL A 117 -5.87 6.98 -11.32
N LEU A 118 -4.60 6.98 -11.73
CA LEU A 118 -3.62 6.03 -11.21
C LEU A 118 -3.06 6.51 -9.86
N SER A 119 -2.94 5.58 -8.92
CA SER A 119 -2.26 5.80 -7.63
C SER A 119 -1.48 4.56 -7.20
N SER A 120 -0.66 4.68 -6.17
CA SER A 120 0.20 3.60 -5.70
C SER A 120 -0.02 3.30 -4.22
N ALA A 121 0.09 2.02 -3.86
CA ALA A 121 0.18 1.56 -2.48
C ALA A 121 1.63 1.29 -2.02
N ASN A 122 2.63 1.65 -2.81
CA ASN A 122 4.04 1.58 -2.41
C ASN A 122 4.41 2.69 -1.43
N SER A 123 5.59 2.60 -0.80
CA SER A 123 6.07 3.55 0.21
C SER A 123 6.30 4.99 -0.28
N ILE A 124 6.18 5.23 -1.58
CA ILE A 124 6.16 6.59 -2.17
C ILE A 124 4.87 7.35 -1.86
N ASN A 125 3.83 6.69 -1.41
CA ASN A 125 2.55 7.31 -1.04
C ASN A 125 2.58 7.74 0.42
N VAL A 126 2.51 9.05 0.68
CA VAL A 126 2.50 9.64 2.03
C VAL A 126 1.35 9.11 2.89
N GLY A 127 0.18 8.87 2.29
CA GLY A 127 -0.96 8.28 2.98
C GLY A 127 -0.69 6.86 3.52
N ARG A 128 0.39 6.21 3.06
CA ARG A 128 0.89 4.96 3.62
C ARG A 128 1.91 5.18 4.75
N LEU A 129 2.63 6.28 4.75
CA LEU A 129 3.65 6.56 5.78
C LEU A 129 3.01 7.08 7.05
N VAL A 130 2.18 8.12 6.95
CA VAL A 130 1.56 8.79 8.10
C VAL A 130 0.90 7.85 9.11
N PRO A 131 0.11 6.83 8.72
CA PRO A 131 -0.50 5.94 9.71
C PRO A 131 0.51 5.10 10.51
N GLN A 132 1.74 4.96 10.05
CA GLN A 132 2.77 4.18 10.74
C GLN A 132 3.34 4.89 11.98
N VAL A 133 3.19 6.22 12.05
CA VAL A 133 3.50 7.00 13.26
C VAL A 133 2.82 6.42 14.50
N VAL A 134 1.64 5.83 14.35
CA VAL A 134 0.87 5.24 15.46
C VAL A 134 1.65 4.15 16.21
N TYR A 135 2.57 3.45 15.57
CA TYR A 135 3.34 2.39 16.22
C TYR A 135 4.22 2.93 17.35
N TYR A 136 4.87 4.07 17.12
CA TYR A 136 5.74 4.72 18.10
C TYR A 136 4.93 5.24 19.28
N PHE A 137 3.82 5.93 19.02
CA PHE A 137 2.92 6.39 20.09
C PHE A 137 2.30 5.25 20.86
N SER A 138 1.86 4.19 20.19
CA SER A 138 1.26 3.03 20.85
C SER A 138 2.27 2.28 21.70
N ALA A 139 3.51 2.09 21.21
CA ALA A 139 4.56 1.42 21.96
C ALA A 139 4.92 2.23 23.22
N TYR A 140 5.11 3.54 23.10
CA TYR A 140 5.40 4.41 24.23
C TYR A 140 4.28 4.40 25.26
N ALA A 141 3.02 4.50 24.82
CA ALA A 141 1.85 4.45 25.70
C ALA A 141 1.74 3.13 26.47
N GLN A 142 2.01 2.00 25.80
CA GLN A 142 2.00 0.69 26.45
C GLN A 142 3.12 0.55 27.52
N LEU A 143 4.30 1.12 27.28
CA LEU A 143 5.37 1.12 28.29
C LEU A 143 5.00 1.94 29.52
N LEU A 144 4.29 3.07 29.34
CA LEU A 144 3.75 3.87 30.43
C LEU A 144 2.67 3.11 31.21
N GLU A 145 1.73 2.49 30.50
CA GLU A 145 0.63 1.72 31.10
C GLU A 145 1.14 0.54 31.93
N GLN A 146 2.19 -0.13 31.42
CA GLN A 146 2.88 -1.22 32.13
C GLN A 146 3.82 -0.74 33.24
N GLN A 147 3.94 0.56 33.45
CA GLN A 147 4.84 1.17 34.43
C GLN A 147 6.34 0.79 34.26
N VAL A 148 6.74 0.49 33.01
CA VAL A 148 8.14 0.22 32.66
C VAL A 148 8.95 1.51 32.58
N ILE A 149 8.28 2.60 32.17
CA ILE A 149 8.85 3.95 32.07
C ILE A 149 7.91 4.97 32.70
N ASN A 150 8.41 6.19 32.95
CA ASN A 150 7.62 7.35 33.35
C ASN A 150 7.46 8.32 32.17
N VAL A 151 6.52 9.26 32.29
CA VAL A 151 6.33 10.30 31.27
C VAL A 151 7.60 11.15 31.17
N GLY A 152 8.16 11.24 29.97
CA GLY A 152 9.38 12.00 29.68
C GLY A 152 10.67 11.18 29.72
N ASP A 153 10.60 9.90 30.08
CA ASP A 153 11.75 9.01 29.99
C ASP A 153 12.13 8.78 28.50
N GLU A 154 13.41 8.70 28.23
CA GLU A 154 13.94 8.40 26.89
C GLU A 154 13.67 6.94 26.50
N VAL A 155 13.28 6.72 25.27
CA VAL A 155 13.01 5.40 24.71
C VAL A 155 13.79 5.23 23.41
N GLU A 156 14.45 4.11 23.26
CA GLU A 156 15.14 3.72 22.03
C GLU A 156 14.27 2.79 21.19
N PHE A 157 14.02 3.17 19.93
CA PHE A 157 13.32 2.34 18.96
C PHE A 157 14.29 1.68 17.99
N VAL A 158 14.27 0.35 17.93
CA VAL A 158 15.03 -0.43 16.97
C VAL A 158 14.11 -0.80 15.80
N VAL A 159 14.32 -0.16 14.66
CA VAL A 159 13.45 -0.31 13.47
C VAL A 159 14.20 -1.07 12.37
N PRO A 160 13.76 -2.30 12.00
CA PRO A 160 14.32 -3.02 10.86
C PRO A 160 14.06 -2.24 9.57
N THR A 161 15.10 -2.01 8.78
CA THR A 161 15.01 -1.25 7.54
C THR A 161 15.22 -2.13 6.32
N GLY A 162 14.33 -2.00 5.35
CA GLY A 162 14.46 -2.52 3.98
C GLY A 162 14.09 -1.40 3.04
N ASN A 163 12.80 -1.05 2.97
CA ASN A 163 12.28 0.04 2.13
C ASN A 163 12.17 1.38 2.87
N PHE A 164 12.68 1.49 4.07
CA PHE A 164 12.66 2.70 4.92
C PHE A 164 11.26 3.29 5.21
N GLY A 165 10.18 2.55 4.95
CA GLY A 165 8.81 3.07 5.09
C GLY A 165 8.46 3.45 6.53
N ASP A 166 8.70 2.56 7.48
CA ASP A 166 8.36 2.77 8.88
C ASP A 166 9.25 3.83 9.55
N ILE A 167 10.55 3.80 9.30
CA ILE A 167 11.50 4.77 9.89
C ILE A 167 11.34 6.19 9.32
N LEU A 168 10.65 6.34 8.18
CA LEU A 168 10.34 7.64 7.59
C LEU A 168 9.03 8.25 8.13
N ALA A 169 8.24 7.45 8.83
CA ALA A 169 7.02 7.91 9.47
C ALA A 169 7.34 8.74 10.72
#